data_d6865f07b33c34f4a2055e77618f5e19
#
_entry.id   d6865f07b33c34f4a2055e77618f5e19
#
_cell.length_a   1.000
_cell.length_b   1.000
_cell.length_c   1.000
_cell.angle_alpha   90.00
_cell.angle_beta   90.00
_cell.angle_gamma   90.00
#
_symmetry.space_group_name_H-M   'P 1'
#
loop_
_entity.id
_entity.type
_entity.pdbx_description
1 polymer ?
#
loop_
_entity_poly.entity_id
_entity_poly.type
_entity_poly.pdbx_seq_one_letter_code
_entity_poly.pdbx_strand_id
1 'polypeptide(L)'
;MPKLIPVADALSQPFWDAVNQRRLLLQHCAACDRLQYPPQQACQVCNSANGLAWKEVDGRGHIATCIVIEDGRLNRRMPDQPYNLAMVTLDADPRVNFYSNLPGTPPYQAPVGAAVEVTFEEVAPNQLIHEWRVAG
;
A
#
# COMPACT_ATOMS: atom_id res chain seq x y z
N MET A 1 -14.78 -6.88 7.34
CA MET A 1 -14.59 -7.33 5.95
C MET A 1 -13.37 -8.26 5.90
N PRO A 2 -13.56 -9.52 5.51
CA PRO A 2 -12.43 -10.44 5.45
C PRO A 2 -11.48 -10.04 4.31
N LYS A 3 -10.21 -9.94 4.63
CA LYS A 3 -9.16 -9.58 3.66
C LYS A 3 -8.21 -10.75 3.44
N LEU A 4 -7.56 -10.76 2.30
CA LEU A 4 -6.59 -11.80 1.99
C LEU A 4 -5.38 -11.67 2.91
N ILE A 5 -4.89 -12.83 3.37
CA ILE A 5 -3.70 -12.89 4.21
C ILE A 5 -2.49 -12.98 3.27
N PRO A 6 -1.54 -12.04 3.34
CA PRO A 6 -0.37 -12.10 2.49
C PRO A 6 0.53 -13.27 2.87
N VAL A 7 1.16 -13.86 1.85
CA VAL A 7 2.18 -14.90 2.02
C VAL A 7 3.48 -14.35 1.45
N ALA A 8 4.45 -14.07 2.30
CA ALA A 8 5.71 -13.51 1.89
C ALA A 8 6.56 -14.57 1.17
N ASP A 9 7.29 -14.12 0.15
CA ASP A 9 8.38 -14.88 -0.46
C ASP A 9 9.72 -14.24 -0.07
N ALA A 10 10.84 -14.80 -0.54
CA ALA A 10 12.16 -14.29 -0.21
C ALA A 10 12.33 -12.82 -0.63
N LEU A 11 11.74 -12.43 -1.75
CA LEU A 11 11.83 -11.07 -2.27
C LEU A 11 11.03 -10.07 -1.42
N SER A 12 9.82 -10.44 -1.00
CA SER A 12 8.91 -9.55 -0.28
C SER A 12 9.04 -9.65 1.25
N GLN A 13 9.83 -10.60 1.77
CA GLN A 13 9.94 -10.82 3.20
C GLN A 13 10.34 -9.57 3.98
N PRO A 14 11.36 -8.78 3.55
CA PRO A 14 11.70 -7.55 4.28
C PRO A 14 10.56 -6.55 4.35
N PHE A 15 9.75 -6.46 3.29
CA PHE A 15 8.57 -5.60 3.28
C PHE A 15 7.56 -6.03 4.35
N TRP A 16 7.21 -7.31 4.36
CA TRP A 16 6.21 -7.82 5.30
C TRP A 16 6.71 -7.86 6.75
N ASP A 17 8.01 -8.10 6.95
CA ASP A 17 8.60 -8.00 8.29
C ASP A 17 8.46 -6.58 8.84
N ALA A 18 8.70 -5.58 8.01
CA ALA A 18 8.53 -4.18 8.41
C ALA A 18 7.06 -3.84 8.69
N VAL A 19 6.14 -4.32 7.85
CA VAL A 19 4.70 -4.13 8.07
C VAL A 19 4.29 -4.71 9.42
N ASN A 20 4.80 -5.87 9.78
CA ASN A 20 4.51 -6.49 11.07
C ASN A 20 5.12 -5.73 12.27
N GLN A 21 6.03 -4.81 12.01
CA GLN A 21 6.57 -3.87 12.99
C GLN A 21 5.94 -2.47 12.88
N ARG A 22 4.87 -2.33 12.09
CA ARG A 22 4.20 -1.06 11.81
C ARG A 22 5.12 -0.04 11.17
N ARG A 23 5.96 -0.51 10.26
CA ARG A 23 6.91 0.29 9.49
C ARG A 23 6.71 0.02 8.02
N LEU A 24 6.99 1.02 7.18
CA LEU A 24 6.89 0.87 5.73
C LEU A 24 8.30 0.97 5.12
N LEU A 25 8.80 -0.16 4.61
CA LEU A 25 10.06 -0.23 3.90
C LEU A 25 9.80 -0.46 2.41
N LEU A 26 10.44 0.36 1.57
CA LEU A 26 10.39 0.21 0.11
C LEU A 26 11.78 0.01 -0.43
N GLN A 27 11.87 -0.60 -1.62
CA GLN A 27 13.13 -0.67 -2.33
C GLN A 27 13.51 0.70 -2.87
N HIS A 28 14.75 1.09 -2.68
CA HIS A 28 15.33 2.32 -3.21
C HIS A 28 16.50 1.97 -4.11
N CYS A 29 16.53 2.55 -5.31
CA CYS A 29 17.64 2.37 -6.25
C CYS A 29 18.65 3.51 -6.11
N ALA A 30 19.88 3.19 -5.70
CA ALA A 30 20.93 4.19 -5.55
C ALA A 30 21.40 4.74 -6.90
N ALA A 31 21.26 3.97 -7.98
CA ALA A 31 21.71 4.37 -9.31
C ALA A 31 20.83 5.47 -9.91
N CYS A 32 19.51 5.42 -9.72
CA CYS A 32 18.58 6.41 -10.28
C CYS A 32 17.76 7.15 -9.23
N ASP A 33 18.02 6.90 -7.95
CA ASP A 33 17.39 7.58 -6.80
C ASP A 33 15.85 7.48 -6.82
N ARG A 34 15.34 6.28 -7.07
CA ARG A 34 13.91 6.02 -7.09
C ARG A 34 13.50 5.01 -6.03
N LEU A 35 12.31 5.21 -5.48
CA LEU A 35 11.60 4.19 -4.72
C LEU A 35 10.77 3.34 -5.68
N GLN A 36 10.56 2.07 -5.33
CA GLN A 36 9.65 1.22 -6.10
C GLN A 36 8.83 0.31 -5.20
N TYR A 37 7.63 0.04 -5.65
CA TYR A 37 6.69 -0.89 -5.05
C TYR A 37 5.79 -1.46 -6.16
N PRO A 38 5.51 -2.75 -6.19
CA PRO A 38 5.96 -3.80 -5.27
C PRO A 38 7.44 -4.16 -5.46
N PRO A 39 8.03 -4.96 -4.52
CA PRO A 39 9.43 -5.38 -4.63
C PRO A 39 9.70 -6.16 -5.90
N GLN A 40 10.87 -5.89 -6.51
CA GLN A 40 11.34 -6.56 -7.71
C GLN A 40 12.83 -6.91 -7.53
N GLN A 41 13.34 -7.81 -8.37
CA GLN A 41 14.75 -8.22 -8.29
C GLN A 41 15.71 -7.16 -8.84
N ALA A 42 15.21 -6.28 -9.70
CA ALA A 42 16.00 -5.20 -10.29
C ALA A 42 15.16 -3.92 -10.31
N CYS A 43 15.84 -2.78 -10.43
CA CYS A 43 15.15 -1.51 -10.61
C CYS A 43 14.32 -1.52 -11.90
N GLN A 44 13.06 -1.16 -11.79
CA GLN A 44 12.13 -1.17 -12.92
C GLN A 44 12.36 -0.02 -13.90
N VAL A 45 13.25 0.91 -13.55
CA VAL A 45 13.53 2.09 -14.37
C VAL A 45 14.88 1.95 -15.07
N CYS A 46 15.97 1.72 -14.31
CA CYS A 46 17.32 1.64 -14.88
C CYS A 46 17.85 0.21 -15.01
N ASN A 47 17.06 -0.77 -14.58
CA ASN A 47 17.38 -2.20 -14.63
C ASN A 47 18.63 -2.60 -13.84
N SER A 48 19.09 -1.77 -12.91
CA SER A 48 20.22 -2.11 -12.03
C SER A 48 19.81 -3.17 -11.01
N ALA A 49 20.54 -4.28 -10.94
CA ALA A 49 20.28 -5.33 -9.96
C ALA A 49 21.04 -5.11 -8.65
N ASN A 50 22.10 -4.28 -8.68
CA ASN A 50 23.00 -4.11 -7.54
C ASN A 50 22.75 -2.82 -6.75
N GLY A 51 21.89 -1.95 -7.25
CA GLY A 51 21.61 -0.66 -6.63
C GLY A 51 20.43 -0.65 -5.67
N LEU A 52 19.69 -1.75 -5.56
CA LEU A 52 18.49 -1.81 -4.71
C LEU A 52 18.85 -2.07 -3.25
N ALA A 53 18.27 -1.26 -2.36
CA ALA A 53 18.32 -1.45 -0.92
C ALA A 53 16.98 -1.10 -0.31
N TRP A 54 16.70 -1.61 0.88
CA TRP A 54 15.49 -1.29 1.59
C TRP A 54 15.63 0.04 2.33
N LYS A 55 14.64 0.91 2.18
CA LYS A 55 14.61 2.24 2.81
C LYS A 55 13.28 2.46 3.51
N GLU A 56 13.33 2.89 4.75
CA GLU A 56 12.12 3.25 5.49
C GLU A 56 11.58 4.59 4.98
N VAL A 57 10.26 4.65 4.80
CA VAL A 57 9.54 5.86 4.41
C VAL A 57 8.53 6.24 5.49
N ASP A 58 8.14 7.50 5.53
CA ASP A 58 7.28 8.02 6.60
C ASP A 58 5.80 7.62 6.45
N GLY A 59 5.41 6.98 5.36
CA GLY A 59 4.05 6.51 5.18
C GLY A 59 3.02 7.61 5.02
N ARG A 60 3.37 8.68 4.32
CA ARG A 60 2.46 9.78 4.00
C ARG A 60 2.20 9.85 2.51
N GLY A 61 0.98 10.20 2.15
CA GLY A 61 0.59 10.29 0.75
C GLY A 61 -0.66 11.11 0.54
N HIS A 62 -1.20 11.05 -0.66
CA HIS A 62 -2.43 11.74 -1.05
C HIS A 62 -3.30 10.81 -1.87
N ILE A 63 -4.61 10.98 -1.78
CA ILE A 63 -5.57 10.23 -2.59
C ILE A 63 -5.54 10.81 -4.00
N ALA A 64 -5.05 10.00 -4.96
CA ALA A 64 -5.04 10.39 -6.37
C ALA A 64 -6.40 10.17 -7.02
N THR A 65 -7.06 9.07 -6.69
CA THR A 65 -8.39 8.74 -7.19
C THR A 65 -9.06 7.72 -6.27
N CYS A 66 -10.36 7.56 -6.42
CA CYS A 66 -11.12 6.60 -5.63
C CYS A 66 -12.30 6.09 -6.43
N ILE A 67 -12.56 4.79 -6.31
CA ILE A 67 -13.78 4.17 -6.85
C ILE A 67 -14.56 3.50 -5.72
N VAL A 68 -15.82 3.27 -5.98
CA VAL A 68 -16.70 2.54 -5.05
C VAL A 68 -17.13 1.24 -5.72
N ILE A 69 -16.95 0.14 -5.03
CA ILE A 69 -17.34 -1.20 -5.50
C ILE A 69 -18.68 -1.57 -4.87
N GLU A 70 -19.68 -1.82 -5.71
CA GLU A 70 -21.03 -2.14 -5.28
C GLU A 70 -21.51 -3.53 -5.74
N ASP A 71 -20.80 -4.14 -6.69
CA ASP A 71 -21.26 -5.37 -7.32
C ASP A 71 -20.64 -6.60 -6.66
N GLY A 72 -21.47 -7.35 -5.93
CA GLY A 72 -21.06 -8.58 -5.26
C GLY A 72 -20.51 -9.66 -6.18
N ARG A 73 -20.80 -9.59 -7.50
CA ARG A 73 -20.27 -10.55 -8.47
C ARG A 73 -18.79 -10.32 -8.73
N LEU A 74 -18.34 -9.08 -8.61
CA LEU A 74 -16.93 -8.75 -8.83
C LEU A 74 -16.03 -9.34 -7.75
N ASN A 75 -16.53 -9.44 -6.53
CA ASN A 75 -15.70 -9.95 -5.46
C ASN A 75 -16.52 -10.64 -4.37
N ARG A 76 -16.73 -11.95 -4.54
CA ARG A 76 -17.46 -12.76 -3.56
C ARG A 76 -16.72 -12.91 -2.23
N ARG A 77 -15.41 -12.59 -2.21
CA ARG A 77 -14.59 -12.66 -1.00
C ARG A 77 -14.74 -11.43 -0.12
N MET A 78 -15.38 -10.40 -0.64
CA MET A 78 -15.60 -9.14 0.07
C MET A 78 -17.10 -8.83 0.09
N PRO A 79 -17.85 -9.52 0.97
CA PRO A 79 -19.32 -9.38 0.99
C PRO A 79 -19.79 -8.04 1.51
N ASP A 80 -18.95 -7.30 2.23
CA ASP A 80 -19.34 -6.03 2.85
C ASP A 80 -19.26 -4.90 1.84
N GLN A 81 -20.16 -4.92 0.89
CA GLN A 81 -20.27 -3.86 -0.11
C GLN A 81 -21.44 -2.91 0.25
N PRO A 82 -21.33 -1.65 -0.16
CA PRO A 82 -20.25 -1.05 -0.95
C PRO A 82 -18.97 -0.82 -0.13
N TYR A 83 -17.83 -0.81 -0.82
CA TYR A 83 -16.58 -0.38 -0.21
C TYR A 83 -15.81 0.50 -1.19
N ASN A 84 -14.96 1.39 -0.65
CA ASN A 84 -14.12 2.23 -1.48
C ASN A 84 -12.77 1.55 -1.79
N LEU A 85 -12.20 1.91 -2.93
CA LEU A 85 -10.85 1.52 -3.31
C LEU A 85 -10.14 2.78 -3.81
N ALA A 86 -9.22 3.28 -3.02
CA ALA A 86 -8.46 4.46 -3.34
C ALA A 86 -7.09 4.10 -3.90
N MET A 87 -6.62 4.90 -4.84
CA MET A 87 -5.22 4.90 -5.24
C MET A 87 -4.53 6.02 -4.49
N VAL A 88 -3.52 5.66 -3.70
CA VAL A 88 -2.74 6.58 -2.89
C VAL A 88 -1.38 6.80 -3.56
N THR A 89 -0.99 8.05 -3.70
CA THR A 89 0.32 8.44 -4.20
C THR A 89 1.21 8.78 -3.02
N LEU A 90 2.38 8.14 -2.95
CA LEU A 90 3.33 8.36 -1.85
C LEU A 90 4.00 9.72 -1.97
N ASP A 91 4.04 10.50 -0.88
CA ASP A 91 4.67 11.82 -0.89
C ASP A 91 6.18 11.75 -1.12
N ALA A 92 6.84 10.74 -0.56
CA ALA A 92 8.29 10.57 -0.71
C ALA A 92 8.71 10.30 -2.16
N ASP A 93 7.85 9.65 -2.94
CA ASP A 93 8.04 9.48 -4.38
C ASP A 93 6.68 9.33 -5.05
N PRO A 94 6.16 10.38 -5.71
CA PRO A 94 4.82 10.35 -6.32
C PRO A 94 4.62 9.32 -7.43
N ARG A 95 5.68 8.65 -7.86
CA ARG A 95 5.59 7.56 -8.83
C ARG A 95 5.22 6.23 -8.19
N VAL A 96 5.24 6.16 -6.86
CA VAL A 96 4.84 4.97 -6.10
C VAL A 96 3.39 5.11 -5.71
N ASN A 97 2.59 4.08 -6.02
CA ASN A 97 1.16 4.06 -5.72
C ASN A 97 0.81 2.83 -4.90
N PHE A 98 -0.17 3.02 -4.01
CA PHE A 98 -0.78 1.94 -3.25
C PHE A 98 -2.29 1.94 -3.47
N TYR A 99 -2.91 0.78 -3.30
CA TYR A 99 -4.36 0.67 -3.27
C TYR A 99 -4.81 0.36 -1.86
N SER A 100 -5.88 1.01 -1.43
CA SER A 100 -6.38 0.87 -0.07
C SER A 100 -7.88 1.07 0.00
N ASN A 101 -8.52 0.28 0.86
CA ASN A 101 -9.78 0.68 1.43
C ASN A 101 -9.45 1.74 2.47
N LEU A 102 -10.13 2.84 2.47
CA LEU A 102 -9.84 3.94 3.40
C LEU A 102 -10.53 3.67 4.75
N PRO A 103 -9.86 3.02 5.73
CA PRO A 103 -10.48 2.77 7.03
C PRO A 103 -10.92 4.08 7.68
N GLY A 104 -12.13 4.08 8.22
CA GLY A 104 -12.70 5.27 8.87
C GLY A 104 -13.38 6.26 7.93
N THR A 105 -13.32 6.03 6.61
CA THR A 105 -13.99 6.89 5.63
C THR A 105 -15.15 6.13 4.98
N PRO A 106 -16.39 6.65 5.03
CA PRO A 106 -17.52 6.02 4.37
C PRO A 106 -17.29 5.88 2.86
N PRO A 107 -17.84 4.82 2.23
CA PRO A 107 -17.50 4.49 0.83
C PRO A 107 -17.64 5.61 -0.18
N TYR A 108 -18.68 6.43 -0.05
CA TYR A 108 -18.98 7.50 -1.00
C TYR A 108 -18.40 8.87 -0.60
N GLN A 109 -17.63 8.93 0.47
CA GLN A 109 -17.15 10.19 1.04
C GLN A 109 -15.63 10.34 0.98
N ALA A 110 -14.97 9.60 0.09
CA ALA A 110 -13.53 9.68 -0.04
C ALA A 110 -13.12 11.07 -0.57
N PRO A 111 -12.32 11.84 0.19
CA PRO A 111 -11.93 13.19 -0.21
C PRO A 111 -10.73 13.12 -1.15
N VAL A 112 -10.96 12.98 -2.46
CA VAL A 112 -9.88 12.93 -3.45
C VAL A 112 -9.00 14.16 -3.34
N GLY A 113 -7.69 13.96 -3.35
CA GLY A 113 -6.69 15.03 -3.13
C GLY A 113 -6.27 15.19 -1.68
N ALA A 114 -6.99 14.59 -0.74
CA ALA A 114 -6.67 14.74 0.68
C ALA A 114 -5.40 13.98 1.07
N ALA A 115 -4.73 14.47 2.11
CA ALA A 115 -3.59 13.79 2.71
C ALA A 115 -4.05 12.52 3.43
N VAL A 116 -3.24 11.48 3.31
CA VAL A 116 -3.45 10.20 3.98
C VAL A 116 -2.18 9.77 4.69
N GLU A 117 -2.34 8.88 5.66
CA GLU A 117 -1.22 8.26 6.36
C GLU A 117 -1.41 6.74 6.38
N VAL A 118 -0.30 6.01 6.37
CA VAL A 118 -0.33 4.56 6.46
C VAL A 118 -0.86 4.14 7.84
N THR A 119 -1.67 3.09 7.84
CA THR A 119 -2.14 2.41 9.04
C THR A 119 -1.99 0.92 8.85
N PHE A 120 -2.10 0.15 9.92
CA PHE A 120 -1.86 -1.29 9.86
C PHE A 120 -3.03 -2.03 10.50
N GLU A 121 -3.47 -3.09 9.86
CA GLU A 121 -4.59 -3.90 10.28
C GLU A 121 -4.15 -5.35 10.46
N GLU A 122 -4.49 -5.96 11.60
CA GLU A 122 -4.23 -7.37 11.80
C GLU A 122 -5.26 -8.21 11.05
N VAL A 123 -4.80 -9.06 10.15
CA VAL A 123 -5.65 -9.94 9.33
C VAL A 123 -5.53 -11.41 9.74
N ALA A 124 -4.51 -11.75 10.50
CA ALA A 124 -4.29 -13.07 11.08
C ALA A 124 -3.36 -12.91 12.29
N PRO A 125 -3.25 -13.92 13.19
CA PRO A 125 -2.31 -13.82 14.31
C PRO A 125 -0.90 -13.50 13.82
N ASN A 126 -0.33 -12.42 14.34
CA ASN A 126 1.01 -11.92 13.99
C ASN A 126 1.20 -11.52 12.53
N GLN A 127 0.12 -11.24 11.80
CA GLN A 127 0.20 -10.77 10.43
C GLN A 127 -0.62 -9.50 10.25
N LEU A 128 0.06 -8.41 9.93
CA LEU A 128 -0.55 -7.13 9.59
C LEU A 128 -0.56 -6.93 8.07
N ILE A 129 -1.48 -6.10 7.61
CA ILE A 129 -1.43 -5.51 6.27
C ILE A 129 -1.35 -3.99 6.41
N HIS A 130 -0.83 -3.35 5.38
CA HIS A 130 -0.82 -1.89 5.30
C HIS A 130 -2.12 -1.41 4.64
N GLU A 131 -2.66 -0.36 5.19
CA GLU A 131 -3.81 0.36 4.68
C GLU A 131 -3.52 1.84 4.79
N TRP A 132 -4.36 2.68 4.22
CA TRP A 132 -4.19 4.12 4.27
C TRP A 132 -5.46 4.76 4.79
N ARG A 133 -5.33 5.75 5.67
CA ARG A 133 -6.47 6.47 6.20
C ARG A 133 -6.30 7.96 5.98
N VAL A 134 -7.42 8.68 5.87
CA VAL A 134 -7.39 10.14 5.76
C VAL A 134 -6.72 10.72 7.01
N ALA A 135 -5.71 11.58 6.81
CA ALA A 135 -5.03 12.26 7.90
C ALA A 135 -5.98 13.30 8.51
N GLY A 136 -6.10 13.24 9.84
CA GLY A 136 -7.11 14.07 10.49
C GLY A 136 -6.56 15.10 11.41
#